data_f018616afac73891456b92695f5f8ecc
#
_entry.id   f018616afac73891456b92695f5f8ecc
#
_cell.length_a   1.000
_cell.length_b   1.000
_cell.length_c   1.000
_cell.angle_alpha   90.00
_cell.angle_beta   90.00
_cell.angle_gamma   90.00
#
_symmetry.space_group_name_H-M   'P 1'
#
loop_
_entity.id
_entity.type
_entity.pdbx_description
1 polymer ?
#
loop_
_entity_poly.entity_id
_entity_poly.type
_entity_poly.pdbx_seq_one_letter_code
_entity_poly.pdbx_strand_id
1 'polypeptide(L)'
;MRNNVRIPPAMNDFHSLFPEPEVTSSELERLRAAVHRAEQAERLQRALFAISELSNSDLEMPHMLQQLHAIVGSLMYARNLFMALYDEASDSLDFIYMVDEATPDQPQSGQRIPMADYAQALTWYLVRDGLPRRGSMQALAQQVPGPLRARGAHAQDWL
;
A
#
# COMPACT_ATOMS: atom_id res chain seq x y z
N MET A 1 39.59 0.14 75.86
CA MET A 1 39.95 -0.53 74.59
C MET A 1 38.81 -0.45 73.65
N ARG A 2 38.85 0.45 72.62
CA ARG A 2 37.82 0.59 71.58
C ARG A 2 38.33 -0.14 70.35
N ASN A 3 37.66 -1.24 69.96
CA ASN A 3 37.93 -1.95 68.71
C ASN A 3 37.44 -1.14 67.55
N ASN A 4 38.37 -0.66 66.76
CA ASN A 4 38.10 0.04 65.52
C ASN A 4 38.03 -1.01 64.41
N VAL A 5 36.80 -1.44 64.06
CA VAL A 5 36.55 -2.34 62.94
C VAL A 5 36.59 -1.48 61.68
N ARG A 6 37.64 -1.59 60.85
CA ARG A 6 37.73 -1.02 59.55
C ARG A 6 36.76 -1.77 58.60
N ILE A 7 35.71 -1.09 58.18
CA ILE A 7 34.85 -1.55 57.10
C ILE A 7 35.66 -1.38 55.79
N PRO A 8 35.78 -2.42 54.94
CA PRO A 8 36.44 -2.27 53.66
C PRO A 8 35.65 -1.33 52.77
N PRO A 9 36.29 -0.57 51.83
CA PRO A 9 35.60 0.34 50.95
C PRO A 9 34.60 -0.40 50.06
N ALA A 10 33.46 0.22 49.92
CA ALA A 10 32.27 -0.30 49.31
C ALA A 10 32.52 -0.92 47.93
N MET A 11 31.82 -2.02 47.71
CA MET A 11 31.65 -2.78 46.49
C MET A 11 30.88 -1.96 45.44
N ASN A 12 31.38 -0.76 45.08
CA ASN A 12 30.74 0.17 44.15
C ASN A 12 31.37 0.14 42.74
N ASP A 13 32.36 -0.75 42.51
CA ASP A 13 33.10 -0.79 41.24
C ASP A 13 32.67 -1.93 40.30
N PHE A 14 31.52 -2.58 40.56
CA PHE A 14 31.03 -3.63 39.65
C PHE A 14 30.58 -3.07 38.28
N HIS A 15 30.17 -1.81 38.22
CA HIS A 15 29.78 -1.17 36.95
C HIS A 15 30.95 -0.81 36.02
N SER A 16 32.16 -0.67 36.58
CA SER A 16 33.34 -0.38 35.78
C SER A 16 33.98 -1.61 35.12
N LEU A 17 33.62 -2.81 35.59
CA LEU A 17 34.13 -4.08 35.02
C LEU A 17 33.35 -4.62 33.84
N PHE A 18 32.16 -4.10 33.58
CA PHE A 18 31.30 -4.44 32.43
C PHE A 18 30.74 -3.15 31.83
N PRO A 19 31.52 -2.49 30.95
CA PRO A 19 30.96 -1.36 30.22
C PRO A 19 29.73 -1.86 29.42
N GLU A 20 28.56 -1.27 29.71
CA GLU A 20 27.40 -1.51 28.89
C GLU A 20 27.78 -1.14 27.45
N PRO A 21 27.40 -1.96 26.45
CA PRO A 21 27.71 -1.65 25.06
C PRO A 21 27.04 -0.32 24.69
N GLU A 22 27.82 0.72 24.53
CA GLU A 22 27.32 2.00 24.01
C GLU A 22 26.87 1.78 22.57
N VAL A 23 25.56 1.58 22.40
CA VAL A 23 24.96 1.47 21.08
C VAL A 23 25.12 2.83 20.38
N THR A 24 25.89 2.86 19.33
CA THR A 24 26.11 4.09 18.56
C THR A 24 24.82 4.58 17.88
N SER A 25 24.69 5.88 17.66
CA SER A 25 23.54 6.44 16.93
C SER A 25 23.33 5.76 15.57
N SER A 26 24.41 5.39 14.90
CA SER A 26 24.38 4.67 13.61
C SER A 26 23.80 3.25 13.74
N GLU A 27 24.11 2.55 14.82
CA GLU A 27 23.56 1.21 15.10
C GLU A 27 22.08 1.29 15.43
N LEU A 28 21.67 2.29 16.22
CA LEU A 28 20.26 2.53 16.50
C LEU A 28 19.46 2.84 15.24
N GLU A 29 19.98 3.64 14.33
CA GLU A 29 19.35 3.93 13.05
C GLU A 29 19.23 2.68 12.17
N ARG A 30 20.28 1.85 12.12
CA ARG A 30 20.25 0.58 11.37
C ARG A 30 19.24 -0.40 11.96
N LEU A 31 19.16 -0.51 13.28
CA LEU A 31 18.18 -1.37 13.96
C LEU A 31 16.75 -0.88 13.71
N ARG A 32 16.49 0.43 13.84
CA ARG A 32 15.18 1.01 13.53
C ARG A 32 14.76 0.75 12.09
N ALA A 33 15.69 0.95 11.14
CA ALA A 33 15.43 0.65 9.73
C ALA A 33 15.19 -0.85 9.49
N ALA A 34 15.87 -1.74 10.20
CA ALA A 34 15.65 -3.18 10.10
C ALA A 34 14.28 -3.59 10.68
N VAL A 35 13.90 -3.05 11.84
CA VAL A 35 12.59 -3.27 12.45
C VAL A 35 11.49 -2.78 11.52
N HIS A 36 11.61 -1.57 10.99
CA HIS A 36 10.60 -1.02 10.07
C HIS A 36 10.43 -1.88 8.80
N ARG A 37 11.54 -2.37 8.22
CA ARG A 37 11.47 -3.30 7.07
C ARG A 37 10.79 -4.62 7.43
N ALA A 38 11.10 -5.17 8.62
CA ALA A 38 10.48 -6.40 9.09
C ALA A 38 8.97 -6.23 9.31
N GLU A 39 8.55 -5.13 9.92
CA GLU A 39 7.13 -4.80 10.10
C GLU A 39 6.39 -4.64 8.77
N GLN A 40 7.03 -3.98 7.79
CA GLN A 40 6.44 -3.85 6.45
C GLN A 40 6.31 -5.20 5.74
N ALA A 41 7.34 -6.05 5.83
CA ALA A 41 7.30 -7.39 5.26
C ALA A 41 6.22 -8.25 5.91
N GLU A 42 6.06 -8.17 7.23
CA GLU A 42 5.02 -8.90 7.96
C GLU A 42 3.61 -8.43 7.56
N ARG A 43 3.39 -7.12 7.44
CA ARG A 43 2.10 -6.58 6.96
C ARG A 43 1.77 -7.09 5.56
N LEU A 44 2.75 -7.04 4.65
CA LEU A 44 2.56 -7.54 3.28
C LEU A 44 2.26 -9.04 3.28
N GLN A 45 2.98 -9.82 4.07
CA GLN A 45 2.76 -11.27 4.16
C GLN A 45 1.36 -11.59 4.71
N ARG A 46 0.90 -10.89 5.75
CA ARG A 46 -0.47 -11.05 6.27
C ARG A 46 -1.52 -10.69 5.23
N ALA A 47 -1.31 -9.62 4.47
CA ALA A 47 -2.23 -9.23 3.41
C ALA A 47 -2.28 -10.25 2.28
N LEU A 48 -1.14 -10.79 1.83
CA LEU A 48 -1.09 -11.83 0.81
C LEU A 48 -1.81 -13.11 1.29
N PHE A 49 -1.63 -13.49 2.55
CA PHE A 49 -2.35 -14.61 3.14
C PHE A 49 -3.86 -14.36 3.15
N ALA A 50 -4.30 -13.17 3.60
CA ALA A 50 -5.71 -12.81 3.62
C ALA A 50 -6.33 -12.80 2.21
N ILE A 51 -5.59 -12.34 1.18
CA ILE A 51 -6.04 -12.41 -0.22
C ILE A 51 -6.17 -13.87 -0.68
N SER A 52 -5.24 -14.74 -0.30
CA SER A 52 -5.30 -16.16 -0.63
C SER A 52 -6.51 -16.86 0.02
N GLU A 53 -6.79 -16.58 1.28
CA GLU A 53 -7.98 -17.05 1.99
C GLU A 53 -9.27 -16.56 1.32
N LEU A 54 -9.27 -15.26 0.95
CA LEU A 54 -10.41 -14.64 0.28
C LEU A 54 -10.71 -15.30 -1.07
N SER A 55 -9.68 -15.66 -1.83
CA SER A 55 -9.81 -16.33 -3.13
C SER A 55 -10.38 -17.74 -3.04
N ASN A 56 -10.26 -18.39 -1.86
CA ASN A 56 -10.79 -19.73 -1.59
C ASN A 56 -12.12 -19.70 -0.81
N SER A 57 -12.68 -18.51 -0.57
CA SER A 57 -13.94 -18.37 0.16
C SER A 57 -15.15 -18.53 -0.76
N ASP A 58 -16.28 -18.95 -0.19
CA ASP A 58 -17.58 -19.02 -0.88
C ASP A 58 -18.29 -17.66 -0.94
N LEU A 59 -17.55 -16.54 -0.82
CA LEU A 59 -18.12 -15.21 -0.86
C LEU A 59 -18.57 -14.84 -2.29
N GLU A 60 -19.71 -14.16 -2.36
CA GLU A 60 -20.13 -13.53 -3.60
C GLU A 60 -19.15 -12.45 -4.04
N MET A 61 -18.96 -12.31 -5.35
CA MET A 61 -18.00 -11.39 -5.97
C MET A 61 -18.01 -9.96 -5.38
N PRO A 62 -19.16 -9.30 -5.15
CA PRO A 62 -19.16 -7.95 -4.59
C PRO A 62 -18.54 -7.87 -3.19
N HIS A 63 -18.86 -8.84 -2.32
CA HIS A 63 -18.29 -8.91 -0.98
C HIS A 63 -16.80 -9.24 -0.99
N MET A 64 -16.38 -10.13 -1.88
CA MET A 64 -14.97 -10.45 -2.08
C MET A 64 -14.17 -9.21 -2.49
N LEU A 65 -14.65 -8.43 -3.46
CA LEU A 65 -13.99 -7.21 -3.93
C LEU A 65 -13.94 -6.11 -2.86
N GLN A 66 -14.99 -6.00 -2.04
CA GLN A 66 -15.01 -5.09 -0.90
C GLN A 66 -13.95 -5.47 0.15
N GLN A 67 -13.81 -6.75 0.47
CA GLN A 67 -12.77 -7.21 1.39
C GLN A 67 -11.37 -7.05 0.81
N LEU A 68 -11.20 -7.31 -0.49
CA LEU A 68 -9.93 -7.05 -1.19
C LEU A 68 -9.54 -5.55 -1.09
N HIS A 69 -10.50 -4.64 -1.30
CA HIS A 69 -10.26 -3.20 -1.14
C HIS A 69 -9.84 -2.85 0.30
N ALA A 70 -10.48 -3.42 1.31
CA ALA A 70 -10.10 -3.22 2.71
C ALA A 70 -8.67 -3.72 3.00
N ILE A 71 -8.27 -4.87 2.45
CA ILE A 71 -6.90 -5.39 2.57
C ILE A 71 -5.90 -4.43 1.92
N VAL A 72 -6.14 -3.97 0.70
CA VAL A 72 -5.29 -2.99 0.00
C VAL A 72 -5.20 -1.70 0.80
N GLY A 73 -6.34 -1.19 1.32
CA GLY A 73 -6.39 0.00 2.17
C GLY A 73 -5.61 -0.11 3.48
N SER A 74 -5.37 -1.33 3.98
CA SER A 74 -4.51 -1.56 5.15
C SER A 74 -3.01 -1.46 4.86
N LEU A 75 -2.62 -1.61 3.59
CA LEU A 75 -1.24 -1.54 3.13
C LEU A 75 -0.86 -0.14 2.64
N MET A 76 -1.80 0.56 2.03
CA MET A 76 -1.58 1.86 1.42
C MET A 76 -2.84 2.73 1.44
N TYR A 77 -2.68 4.01 1.14
CA TYR A 77 -3.82 4.88 0.94
C TYR A 77 -4.55 4.50 -0.36
N ALA A 78 -5.71 3.90 -0.24
CA ALA A 78 -6.52 3.41 -1.35
C ALA A 78 -8.02 3.72 -1.13
N ARG A 79 -8.36 4.98 -0.81
CA ARG A 79 -9.77 5.39 -0.64
C ARG A 79 -10.55 5.31 -1.93
N ASN A 80 -9.87 5.53 -3.05
CA ASN A 80 -10.45 5.43 -4.38
C ASN A 80 -9.87 4.20 -5.06
N LEU A 81 -10.73 3.28 -5.44
CA LEU A 81 -10.36 2.05 -6.11
C LEU A 81 -11.46 1.67 -7.11
N PHE A 82 -11.07 1.33 -8.32
CA PHE A 82 -11.98 0.67 -9.23
C PHE A 82 -11.34 -0.58 -9.84
N MET A 83 -12.18 -1.53 -10.20
CA MET A 83 -11.82 -2.70 -10.99
C MET A 83 -12.78 -2.81 -12.17
N ALA A 84 -12.22 -2.94 -13.34
CA ALA A 84 -12.99 -3.08 -14.56
C ALA A 84 -12.42 -4.22 -15.41
N LEU A 85 -13.29 -4.95 -16.06
CA LEU A 85 -12.94 -5.95 -17.05
C LEU A 85 -13.06 -5.32 -18.43
N TYR A 86 -12.05 -5.53 -19.27
CA TYR A 86 -12.12 -5.11 -20.65
C TYR A 86 -12.66 -6.24 -21.53
N ASP A 87 -13.72 -5.95 -22.26
CA ASP A 87 -14.29 -6.83 -23.27
C ASP A 87 -13.81 -6.38 -24.67
N GLU A 88 -12.88 -7.15 -25.22
CA GLU A 88 -12.30 -6.86 -26.54
C GLU A 88 -13.36 -6.95 -27.66
N ALA A 89 -14.33 -7.86 -27.53
CA ALA A 89 -15.33 -8.06 -28.56
C ALA A 89 -16.27 -6.87 -28.75
N SER A 90 -16.59 -6.17 -27.65
CA SER A 90 -17.47 -4.99 -27.66
C SER A 90 -16.71 -3.68 -27.46
N ASP A 91 -15.37 -3.72 -27.35
CA ASP A 91 -14.50 -2.57 -27.04
C ASP A 91 -15.07 -1.73 -25.87
N SER A 92 -15.32 -2.40 -24.74
CA SER A 92 -15.98 -1.79 -23.60
C SER A 92 -15.37 -2.21 -22.26
N LEU A 93 -15.59 -1.37 -21.24
CA LEU A 93 -15.25 -1.64 -19.84
C LEU A 93 -16.51 -2.04 -19.08
N ASP A 94 -16.42 -3.15 -18.34
CA ASP A 94 -17.43 -3.57 -17.37
C ASP A 94 -16.89 -3.30 -15.96
N PHE A 95 -17.45 -2.32 -15.26
CA PHE A 95 -17.03 -1.95 -13.92
C PHE A 95 -17.61 -2.94 -12.91
N ILE A 96 -16.76 -3.85 -12.41
CA ILE A 96 -17.15 -4.85 -11.42
C ILE A 96 -17.04 -4.32 -9.98
N TYR A 97 -16.25 -3.25 -9.75
CA TYR A 97 -16.11 -2.58 -8.47
C TYR A 97 -15.72 -1.12 -8.66
N MET A 98 -16.33 -0.22 -7.91
CA MET A 98 -16.01 1.20 -7.93
C MET A 98 -16.26 1.82 -6.56
N VAL A 99 -15.23 2.49 -6.03
CA VAL A 99 -15.32 3.38 -4.87
C VAL A 99 -14.50 4.63 -5.19
N ASP A 100 -15.14 5.79 -5.18
CA ASP A 100 -14.50 7.10 -5.34
C ASP A 100 -15.23 8.09 -4.43
N GLU A 101 -14.55 8.55 -3.37
CA GLU A 101 -15.13 9.45 -2.38
C GLU A 101 -15.45 10.86 -2.94
N ALA A 102 -14.82 11.24 -4.04
CA ALA A 102 -14.89 12.62 -4.56
C ALA A 102 -15.81 12.78 -5.76
N THR A 103 -16.24 11.70 -6.42
CA THR A 103 -17.02 11.76 -7.64
C THR A 103 -18.43 11.19 -7.43
N PRO A 104 -19.48 12.04 -7.38
CA PRO A 104 -20.84 11.56 -7.14
C PRO A 104 -21.42 10.74 -8.29
N ASP A 105 -21.03 11.03 -9.54
CA ASP A 105 -21.52 10.36 -10.76
C ASP A 105 -20.54 9.26 -11.20
N GLN A 106 -20.35 8.26 -10.35
CA GLN A 106 -19.49 7.11 -10.64
C GLN A 106 -20.23 6.09 -11.52
N PRO A 107 -19.50 5.35 -12.39
CA PRO A 107 -20.04 4.14 -12.97
C PRO A 107 -20.48 3.18 -11.86
N GLN A 108 -21.68 2.68 -11.96
CA GLN A 108 -22.17 1.70 -11.00
C GLN A 108 -21.57 0.31 -11.32
N SER A 109 -21.43 -0.50 -10.28
CA SER A 109 -21.02 -1.90 -10.47
C SER A 109 -22.00 -2.60 -11.44
N GLY A 110 -21.43 -3.30 -12.43
CA GLY A 110 -22.18 -3.92 -13.53
C GLY A 110 -22.51 -2.97 -14.70
N GLN A 111 -22.05 -1.71 -14.64
CA GLN A 111 -22.23 -0.79 -15.75
C GLN A 111 -21.16 -1.01 -16.82
N ARG A 112 -21.61 -1.26 -18.06
CA ARG A 112 -20.74 -1.38 -19.22
C ARG A 112 -20.62 -0.03 -19.95
N ILE A 113 -19.39 0.41 -20.19
CA ILE A 113 -19.10 1.70 -20.81
C ILE A 113 -18.20 1.48 -22.03
N PRO A 114 -18.54 2.05 -23.21
CA PRO A 114 -17.67 1.98 -24.38
C PRO A 114 -16.28 2.56 -24.10
N MET A 115 -15.24 1.92 -24.60
CA MET A 115 -13.85 2.39 -24.45
C MET A 115 -13.64 3.77 -25.09
N ALA A 116 -14.40 4.11 -26.11
CA ALA A 116 -14.39 5.42 -26.74
C ALA A 116 -14.67 6.56 -25.74
N ASP A 117 -15.51 6.33 -24.72
CA ASP A 117 -15.82 7.32 -23.67
C ASP A 117 -14.62 7.56 -22.74
N TYR A 118 -13.68 6.63 -22.70
CA TYR A 118 -12.42 6.74 -21.96
C TYR A 118 -11.22 7.16 -22.82
N ALA A 119 -11.47 7.58 -24.07
CA ALA A 119 -10.40 8.00 -24.97
C ALA A 119 -9.45 9.00 -24.30
N GLN A 120 -8.15 8.69 -24.34
CA GLN A 120 -7.08 9.47 -23.74
C GLN A 120 -7.08 9.50 -22.18
N ALA A 121 -7.97 8.78 -21.50
CA ALA A 121 -7.86 8.56 -20.07
C ALA A 121 -6.76 7.54 -19.75
N LEU A 122 -6.30 7.49 -18.48
CA LEU A 122 -5.27 6.53 -18.07
C LEU A 122 -5.70 5.08 -18.38
N THR A 123 -6.93 4.73 -18.07
CA THR A 123 -7.51 3.40 -18.33
C THR A 123 -7.41 3.01 -19.80
N TRP A 124 -7.64 3.97 -20.72
CA TRP A 124 -7.52 3.74 -22.15
C TRP A 124 -6.11 3.35 -22.58
N TYR A 125 -5.07 3.99 -22.00
CA TYR A 125 -3.68 3.64 -22.27
C TYR A 125 -3.31 2.30 -21.63
N LEU A 126 -3.77 2.02 -20.39
CA LEU A 126 -3.53 0.75 -19.72
C LEU A 126 -4.03 -0.45 -20.53
N VAL A 127 -5.24 -0.34 -21.08
CA VAL A 127 -5.83 -1.40 -21.92
C VAL A 127 -5.05 -1.57 -23.22
N ARG A 128 -4.67 -0.48 -23.90
CA ARG A 128 -3.96 -0.54 -25.18
C ARG A 128 -2.52 -1.02 -25.08
N ASP A 129 -1.82 -0.55 -24.06
CA ASP A 129 -0.39 -0.83 -23.91
C ASP A 129 -0.13 -2.11 -23.12
N GLY A 130 -1.07 -2.54 -22.29
CA GLY A 130 -0.92 -3.68 -21.36
C GLY A 130 0.13 -3.44 -20.29
N LEU A 131 0.54 -2.20 -20.04
CA LEU A 131 1.62 -1.86 -19.12
C LEU A 131 1.10 -1.23 -17.84
N PRO A 132 1.52 -1.70 -16.66
CA PRO A 132 1.18 -1.05 -15.40
C PRO A 132 1.83 0.34 -15.33
N ARG A 133 1.10 1.31 -14.77
CA ARG A 133 1.55 2.69 -14.62
C ARG A 133 1.29 3.18 -13.22
N ARG A 134 2.19 4.02 -12.71
CA ARG A 134 2.03 4.63 -11.40
C ARG A 134 2.66 6.02 -11.37
N GLY A 135 2.15 6.87 -10.48
CA GLY A 135 2.68 8.21 -10.21
C GLY A 135 1.62 9.29 -10.25
N SER A 136 2.07 10.52 -10.10
CA SER A 136 1.22 11.70 -10.25
C SER A 136 0.73 11.85 -11.70
N MET A 137 -0.35 12.61 -11.91
CA MET A 137 -0.86 12.91 -13.28
C MET A 137 0.22 13.49 -14.19
N GLN A 138 1.12 14.32 -13.67
CA GLN A 138 2.23 14.88 -14.44
C GLN A 138 3.23 13.79 -14.87
N ALA A 139 3.58 12.87 -13.96
CA ALA A 139 4.47 11.76 -14.26
C ALA A 139 3.84 10.77 -15.25
N LEU A 140 2.54 10.51 -15.10
CA LEU A 140 1.78 9.63 -16.01
C LEU A 140 1.65 10.22 -17.41
N ALA A 141 1.49 11.53 -17.53
CA ALA A 141 1.46 12.20 -18.84
C ALA A 141 2.78 12.04 -19.62
N GLN A 142 3.90 11.84 -18.92
CA GLN A 142 5.20 11.54 -19.57
C GLN A 142 5.38 10.05 -19.95
N GLN A 143 4.54 9.18 -19.38
CA GLN A 143 4.60 7.73 -19.63
C GLN A 143 3.69 7.26 -20.76
N VAL A 144 2.79 8.12 -21.24
CA VAL A 144 1.84 7.79 -22.31
C VAL A 144 2.23 8.47 -23.62
N PRO A 145 1.94 7.86 -24.78
CA PRO A 145 2.37 8.39 -26.07
C PRO A 145 1.52 9.55 -26.62
N GLY A 146 0.60 10.10 -25.83
CA GLY A 146 -0.30 11.15 -26.27
C GLY A 146 -0.89 11.96 -25.10
N PRO A 147 -1.87 12.82 -25.37
CA PRO A 147 -2.46 13.64 -24.32
C PRO A 147 -3.19 12.79 -23.29
N LEU A 148 -2.93 13.04 -22.01
CA LEU A 148 -3.60 12.38 -20.90
C LEU A 148 -4.73 13.28 -20.38
N ARG A 149 -5.97 12.79 -20.44
CA ARG A 149 -7.16 13.44 -19.88
C ARG A 149 -7.44 12.92 -18.47
N ALA A 150 -7.56 13.83 -17.53
CA ALA A 150 -8.05 13.50 -16.20
C ALA A 150 -9.54 13.09 -16.29
N ARG A 151 -9.90 12.00 -15.61
CA ARG A 151 -11.27 11.54 -15.46
C ARG A 151 -11.47 11.08 -14.01
N GLY A 152 -12.58 11.48 -13.40
CA GLY A 152 -12.83 11.20 -11.98
C GLY A 152 -12.16 12.20 -11.05
N ALA A 153 -11.95 11.78 -9.79
CA ALA A 153 -11.34 12.63 -8.77
C ALA A 153 -9.91 13.06 -9.13
N HIS A 154 -9.54 14.24 -8.67
CA HIS A 154 -8.15 14.69 -8.73
C HIS A 154 -7.28 13.89 -7.76
N ALA A 155 -6.90 12.68 -8.14
CA ALA A 155 -5.97 11.88 -7.37
C ALA A 155 -4.56 12.50 -7.44
N GLN A 156 -3.87 12.54 -6.30
CA GLN A 156 -2.48 13.01 -6.25
C GLN A 156 -1.55 11.99 -6.91
N ASP A 157 -1.80 10.72 -6.65
CA ASP A 157 -1.05 9.60 -7.21
C ASP A 157 -1.98 8.47 -7.67
N TRP A 158 -1.57 7.75 -8.69
CA TRP A 158 -2.22 6.58 -9.27
C TRP A 158 -1.29 5.37 -9.20
N LEU A 159 -1.89 4.20 -9.01
CA LEU A 159 -1.23 2.89 -9.04
C LEU A 159 -1.90 2.02 -10.07
#